data_1b05a9b212a25efa68886958e0545e6f
#
_entry.id   1b05a9b212a25efa68886958e0545e6f
#
_cell.length_a   1.000
_cell.length_b   1.000
_cell.length_c   1.000
_cell.angle_alpha   90.00
_cell.angle_beta   90.00
_cell.angle_gamma   90.00
#
_symmetry.space_group_name_H-M   'P 1'
#
loop_
_entity.id
_entity.type
_entity.pdbx_description
1 polymer ?
#
loop_
_entity_poly.entity_id
_entity_poly.type
_entity_poly.pdbx_seq_one_letter_code
_entity_poly.pdbx_strand_id
1 'polypeptide(L)'
;MEKISVKIDHKELSVNFWKTSHENLRGIFFIHHGMAEHIDRYKSFAEKLNSFGFHVVGHNHLGHGNNKENGEGVFAEYKGWKKVCNEACIVNDYFHDLYPDIPAFVFGHSMGAFITISSLRRIKNLKGIFLTGTFLPSKGQMFFMKILLYLEKTLFKINENSKVHKINFQRLNSFFKNPRTDFDWLAKDINVVD
;
A
#
# COMPACT_ATOMS: atom_id res chain seq x y z
N MET A 1 13.10 7.57 -12.35
CA MET A 1 12.80 6.84 -11.12
C MET A 1 14.09 6.23 -10.59
N GLU A 2 14.42 6.53 -9.35
CA GLU A 2 15.58 6.03 -8.63
C GLU A 2 15.11 5.04 -7.54
N LYS A 3 15.92 4.05 -7.22
CA LYS A 3 15.66 3.19 -6.05
C LYS A 3 16.57 3.65 -4.91
N ILE A 4 15.95 4.01 -3.80
CA ILE A 4 16.63 4.45 -2.57
C ILE A 4 16.50 3.34 -1.53
N SER A 5 17.58 3.03 -0.84
CA SER A 5 17.56 2.12 0.30
C SER A 5 17.30 2.91 1.58
N VAL A 6 16.21 2.58 2.27
CA VAL A 6 15.86 3.16 3.58
C VAL A 6 16.04 2.10 4.65
N LYS A 7 16.89 2.38 5.64
CA LYS A 7 17.14 1.45 6.75
C LYS A 7 15.95 1.40 7.70
N ILE A 8 15.44 0.21 7.96
CA ILE A 8 14.35 -0.06 8.90
C ILE A 8 14.77 -1.21 9.83
N ASP A 9 14.99 -0.91 11.09
CA ASP A 9 15.52 -1.88 12.07
C ASP A 9 16.79 -2.59 11.56
N HIS A 10 16.67 -3.87 11.20
CA HIS A 10 17.79 -4.70 10.72
C HIS A 10 17.77 -4.97 9.22
N LYS A 11 16.85 -4.34 8.48
CA LYS A 11 16.72 -4.52 7.03
C LYS A 11 16.80 -3.20 6.27
N GLU A 12 17.03 -3.33 4.97
CA GLU A 12 16.95 -2.24 4.02
C GLU A 12 15.70 -2.36 3.18
N LEU A 13 14.87 -1.32 3.19
CA LEU A 13 13.67 -1.24 2.38
C LEU A 13 13.97 -0.51 1.07
N SER A 14 13.69 -1.17 -0.05
CA SER A 14 13.79 -0.53 -1.37
C SER A 14 12.60 0.39 -1.61
N VAL A 15 12.87 1.66 -1.80
CA VAL A 15 11.88 2.73 -2.02
C VAL A 15 12.03 3.28 -3.43
N ASN A 16 10.95 3.35 -4.17
CA ASN A 16 10.92 4.02 -5.47
C ASN A 16 10.79 5.53 -5.24
N PHE A 17 11.73 6.28 -5.79
CA PHE A 17 11.73 7.73 -5.76
C PHE A 17 11.64 8.28 -7.20
N TRP A 18 10.52 8.88 -7.54
CA TRP A 18 10.33 9.62 -8.77
C TRP A 18 10.62 11.10 -8.50
N LYS A 19 11.87 11.48 -8.72
CA LYS A 19 12.32 12.86 -8.54
C LYS A 19 11.84 13.72 -9.72
N THR A 20 11.14 14.83 -9.44
CA THR A 20 10.82 15.81 -10.47
C THR A 20 12.05 16.64 -10.82
N SER A 21 12.18 16.98 -12.10
CA SER A 21 13.15 17.97 -12.60
C SER A 21 12.56 19.38 -12.70
N HIS A 22 11.30 19.55 -12.26
CA HIS A 22 10.64 20.85 -12.30
C HIS A 22 11.36 21.84 -11.35
N GLU A 23 11.67 23.03 -11.83
CA GLU A 23 12.41 24.05 -11.07
C GLU A 23 11.71 24.45 -9.75
N ASN A 24 10.38 24.44 -9.76
CA ASN A 24 9.57 24.80 -8.60
C ASN A 24 9.01 23.52 -7.94
N LEU A 25 9.68 23.03 -6.91
CA LEU A 25 9.22 21.88 -6.13
C LEU A 25 8.04 22.28 -5.24
N ARG A 26 6.87 21.68 -5.52
CA ARG A 26 5.59 22.00 -4.86
C ARG A 26 5.24 21.11 -3.68
N GLY A 27 5.85 19.93 -3.59
CA GLY A 27 5.56 18.96 -2.53
C GLY A 27 6.11 17.59 -2.81
N ILE A 28 5.94 16.70 -1.84
CA ILE A 28 6.25 15.28 -1.95
C ILE A 28 4.96 14.48 -1.79
N PHE A 29 4.65 13.61 -2.76
CA PHE A 29 3.56 12.65 -2.68
C PHE A 29 4.08 11.29 -2.23
N PHE A 30 3.55 10.78 -1.14
CA PHE A 30 3.75 9.39 -0.69
C PHE A 30 2.61 8.53 -1.22
N ILE A 31 2.93 7.42 -1.87
CA ILE A 31 1.94 6.48 -2.40
C ILE A 31 1.93 5.21 -1.55
N HIS A 32 0.76 4.91 -0.98
CA HIS A 32 0.48 3.67 -0.29
C HIS A 32 -0.46 2.83 -1.15
N HIS A 33 0.07 1.78 -1.75
CA HIS A 33 -0.67 0.91 -2.66
C HIS A 33 -1.66 -0.02 -1.93
N GLY A 34 -2.56 -0.64 -2.68
CA GLY A 34 -3.56 -1.56 -2.17
C GLY A 34 -3.03 -2.98 -1.92
N MET A 35 -3.92 -3.86 -1.48
CA MET A 35 -3.64 -5.28 -1.34
C MET A 35 -3.60 -5.94 -2.73
N ALA A 36 -2.76 -6.98 -2.89
CA ALA A 36 -2.58 -7.73 -4.13
C ALA A 36 -2.08 -6.88 -5.32
N GLU A 37 -1.38 -5.80 -5.04
CA GLU A 37 -0.70 -4.96 -6.04
C GLU A 37 0.69 -4.53 -5.54
N HIS A 38 1.39 -3.75 -6.33
CA HIS A 38 2.74 -3.30 -6.02
C HIS A 38 2.95 -1.85 -6.48
N ILE A 39 4.01 -1.21 -5.97
CA ILE A 39 4.25 0.22 -6.18
C ILE A 39 4.51 0.61 -7.65
N ASP A 40 5.06 -0.30 -8.46
CA ASP A 40 5.39 0.02 -9.85
C ASP A 40 4.15 0.27 -10.73
N ARG A 41 2.95 -0.21 -10.31
CA ARG A 41 1.67 0.11 -10.96
C ARG A 41 1.36 1.61 -10.98
N TYR A 42 1.96 2.36 -10.08
CA TYR A 42 1.76 3.80 -9.94
C TYR A 42 2.75 4.65 -10.76
N LYS A 43 3.58 4.01 -11.59
CA LYS A 43 4.61 4.71 -12.38
C LYS A 43 4.02 5.86 -13.20
N SER A 44 2.99 5.61 -14.01
CA SER A 44 2.38 6.64 -14.85
C SER A 44 1.75 7.77 -14.02
N PHE A 45 1.15 7.45 -12.89
CA PHE A 45 0.61 8.43 -11.96
C PHE A 45 1.72 9.28 -11.33
N ALA A 46 2.80 8.65 -10.91
CA ALA A 46 3.98 9.33 -10.36
C ALA A 46 4.63 10.25 -11.38
N GLU A 47 4.82 9.80 -12.63
CA GLU A 47 5.35 10.61 -13.72
C GLU A 47 4.45 11.82 -14.02
N LYS A 48 3.13 11.65 -13.95
CA LYS A 48 2.19 12.74 -14.09
C LYS A 48 2.31 13.76 -12.95
N LEU A 49 2.43 13.33 -11.72
CA LEU A 49 2.68 14.22 -10.57
C LEU A 49 4.03 14.94 -10.71
N ASN A 50 5.07 14.27 -11.22
CA ASN A 50 6.35 14.91 -11.49
C ASN A 50 6.22 16.09 -12.47
N SER A 51 5.40 15.95 -13.53
CA SER A 51 5.17 17.02 -14.50
C SER A 51 4.50 18.25 -13.89
N PHE A 52 3.89 18.11 -12.70
CA PHE A 52 3.30 19.20 -11.93
C PHE A 52 4.21 19.73 -10.80
N GLY A 53 5.47 19.29 -10.74
CA GLY A 53 6.43 19.77 -9.77
C GLY A 53 6.38 19.04 -8.41
N PHE A 54 5.88 17.83 -8.36
CA PHE A 54 5.90 17.02 -7.13
C PHE A 54 6.96 15.93 -7.22
N HIS A 55 7.73 15.73 -6.16
CA HIS A 55 8.42 14.46 -5.94
C HIS A 55 7.40 13.38 -5.59
N VAL A 56 7.67 12.15 -5.97
CA VAL A 56 6.80 11.02 -5.62
C VAL A 56 7.64 9.91 -4.98
N VAL A 57 7.12 9.34 -3.91
CA VAL A 57 7.77 8.31 -3.12
C VAL A 57 6.80 7.16 -2.89
N GLY A 58 7.28 5.94 -3.02
CA GLY A 58 6.49 4.79 -2.66
C GLY A 58 7.33 3.53 -2.55
N HIS A 59 6.86 2.57 -1.79
CA HIS A 59 7.52 1.29 -1.59
C HIS A 59 6.49 0.15 -1.60
N ASN A 60 6.95 -1.06 -1.83
CA ASN A 60 6.13 -2.23 -1.62
C ASN A 60 5.93 -2.47 -0.13
N HIS A 61 4.66 -2.52 0.31
CA HIS A 61 4.33 -2.85 1.70
C HIS A 61 4.77 -4.28 2.04
N LEU A 62 4.97 -4.57 3.32
CA LEU A 62 5.25 -5.94 3.80
C LEU A 62 4.31 -6.96 3.15
N GLY A 63 4.85 -8.08 2.71
CA GLY A 63 4.11 -9.14 2.02
C GLY A 63 3.81 -8.85 0.54
N HIS A 64 4.32 -7.74 -0.04
CA HIS A 64 4.03 -7.37 -1.41
C HIS A 64 5.30 -7.09 -2.22
N GLY A 65 5.24 -7.41 -3.52
CA GLY A 65 6.33 -7.17 -4.44
C GLY A 65 7.66 -7.78 -3.96
N ASN A 66 8.69 -6.96 -3.86
CA ASN A 66 10.02 -7.37 -3.35
C ASN A 66 10.18 -7.30 -1.82
N ASN A 67 9.14 -6.89 -1.07
CA ASN A 67 9.14 -6.80 0.40
C ASN A 67 8.31 -7.94 1.02
N LYS A 68 8.59 -9.19 0.64
CA LYS A 68 7.83 -10.38 1.03
C LYS A 68 8.66 -11.43 1.78
N GLU A 69 9.52 -11.00 2.67
CA GLU A 69 10.37 -11.87 3.49
C GLU A 69 9.59 -12.89 4.35
N ASN A 70 8.37 -12.52 4.78
CA ASN A 70 7.49 -13.39 5.58
C ASN A 70 6.49 -14.19 4.73
N GLY A 71 6.63 -14.20 3.41
CA GLY A 71 5.67 -14.79 2.48
C GLY A 71 4.77 -13.75 1.80
N GLU A 72 4.15 -14.15 0.71
CA GLU A 72 3.26 -13.29 -0.08
C GLU A 72 1.95 -13.02 0.66
N GLY A 73 1.55 -11.74 0.74
CA GLY A 73 0.38 -11.28 1.49
C GLY A 73 0.54 -11.30 3.01
N VAL A 74 1.69 -11.72 3.53
CA VAL A 74 1.95 -11.81 4.98
C VAL A 74 2.78 -10.62 5.46
N PHE A 75 2.19 -9.76 6.29
CA PHE A 75 2.93 -8.60 6.82
C PHE A 75 4.00 -9.03 7.84
N ALA A 76 3.64 -9.84 8.80
CA ALA A 76 4.54 -10.45 9.77
C ALA A 76 3.76 -11.41 10.66
N GLU A 77 4.45 -12.34 11.30
CA GLU A 77 3.88 -13.29 12.26
C GLU A 77 3.23 -12.57 13.48
N TYR A 78 3.86 -11.48 13.92
CA TYR A 78 3.39 -10.72 15.08
C TYR A 78 3.33 -9.20 14.78
N LYS A 79 2.21 -8.57 15.18
CA LYS A 79 1.96 -7.12 15.02
C LYS A 79 2.12 -6.60 13.57
N GLY A 80 1.77 -7.43 12.56
CA GLY A 80 1.99 -7.11 11.16
C GLY A 80 1.42 -5.76 10.73
N TRP A 81 0.19 -5.41 11.13
CA TRP A 81 -0.39 -4.10 10.83
C TRP A 81 0.43 -2.94 11.39
N LYS A 82 0.91 -3.07 12.62
CA LYS A 82 1.77 -2.04 13.23
C LYS A 82 3.09 -1.89 12.49
N LYS A 83 3.67 -3.01 12.01
CA LYS A 83 4.93 -2.99 11.27
C LYS A 83 4.77 -2.32 9.92
N VAL A 84 3.75 -2.65 9.14
CA VAL A 84 3.52 -2.00 7.82
C VAL A 84 3.25 -0.50 7.96
N CYS A 85 2.48 -0.08 8.96
CA CYS A 85 2.29 1.35 9.23
C CYS A 85 3.59 2.03 9.68
N ASN A 86 4.44 1.33 10.44
CA ASN A 86 5.73 1.85 10.86
C ASN A 86 6.69 2.05 9.69
N GLU A 87 6.76 1.11 8.74
CA GLU A 87 7.55 1.27 7.51
C GLU A 87 7.13 2.54 6.74
N ALA A 88 5.82 2.73 6.54
CA ALA A 88 5.31 3.93 5.87
C ALA A 88 5.73 5.22 6.59
N CYS A 89 5.71 5.23 7.92
CA CYS A 89 6.17 6.40 8.70
C CYS A 89 7.67 6.63 8.58
N ILE A 90 8.49 5.59 8.64
CA ILE A 90 9.95 5.71 8.52
C ILE A 90 10.33 6.24 7.13
N VAL A 91 9.67 5.77 6.07
CA VAL A 91 9.88 6.31 4.73
C VAL A 91 9.50 7.79 4.66
N ASN A 92 8.37 8.18 5.27
CA ASN A 92 8.00 9.59 5.35
C ASN A 92 9.03 10.42 6.13
N ASP A 93 9.47 9.94 7.30
CA ASP A 93 10.48 10.62 8.12
C ASP A 93 11.79 10.81 7.35
N TYR A 94 12.28 9.79 6.64
CA TYR A 94 13.48 9.84 5.81
C TYR A 94 13.41 10.96 4.76
N PHE A 95 12.30 11.05 4.02
CA PHE A 95 12.14 12.09 3.00
C PHE A 95 11.84 13.46 3.58
N HIS A 96 11.18 13.53 4.74
CA HIS A 96 11.02 14.80 5.45
C HIS A 96 12.36 15.35 5.92
N ASP A 97 13.27 14.50 6.40
CA ASP A 97 14.60 14.94 6.85
C ASP A 97 15.47 15.42 5.68
N LEU A 98 15.27 14.84 4.46
CA LEU A 98 15.91 15.35 3.23
C LEU A 98 15.30 16.66 2.71
N TYR A 99 13.99 16.87 2.94
CA TYR A 99 13.21 18.00 2.42
C TYR A 99 12.30 18.58 3.52
N PRO A 100 12.87 19.19 4.58
CA PRO A 100 12.11 19.55 5.79
C PRO A 100 11.02 20.59 5.57
N ASP A 101 11.24 21.52 4.63
CA ASP A 101 10.32 22.63 4.36
C ASP A 101 9.28 22.30 3.29
N ILE A 102 9.41 21.15 2.64
CA ILE A 102 8.55 20.77 1.53
C ILE A 102 7.28 20.09 2.07
N PRO A 103 6.07 20.51 1.62
CA PRO A 103 4.82 19.93 2.09
C PRO A 103 4.65 18.47 1.62
N ALA A 104 4.13 17.64 2.52
CA ALA A 104 3.82 16.24 2.27
C ALA A 104 2.35 16.06 1.89
N PHE A 105 2.12 15.19 0.91
CA PHE A 105 0.80 14.70 0.50
C PHE A 105 0.84 13.18 0.51
N VAL A 106 -0.29 12.55 0.81
CA VAL A 106 -0.38 11.08 0.76
C VAL A 106 -1.54 10.65 -0.12
N PHE A 107 -1.25 9.75 -1.03
CA PHE A 107 -2.25 9.00 -1.79
C PHE A 107 -2.30 7.57 -1.27
N GLY A 108 -3.46 7.13 -0.81
CA GLY A 108 -3.70 5.77 -0.34
C GLY A 108 -4.82 5.08 -1.10
N HIS A 109 -4.56 3.90 -1.64
CA HIS A 109 -5.57 3.10 -2.32
C HIS A 109 -5.93 1.86 -1.49
N SER A 110 -7.23 1.60 -1.28
CA SER A 110 -7.74 0.39 -0.61
C SER A 110 -7.01 0.12 0.72
N MET A 111 -6.24 -0.95 0.86
CA MET A 111 -5.39 -1.24 2.02
C MET A 111 -4.46 -0.06 2.35
N GLY A 112 -3.84 0.56 1.34
CA GLY A 112 -2.97 1.73 1.51
C GLY A 112 -3.68 2.94 2.10
N ALA A 113 -4.99 3.09 1.86
CA ALA A 113 -5.79 4.13 2.50
C ALA A 113 -5.92 3.88 4.01
N PHE A 114 -6.09 2.63 4.45
CA PHE A 114 -6.11 2.29 5.87
C PHE A 114 -4.73 2.45 6.53
N ILE A 115 -3.65 2.13 5.81
CA ILE A 115 -2.27 2.41 6.26
C ILE A 115 -2.11 3.92 6.46
N THR A 116 -2.54 4.74 5.48
CA THR A 116 -2.52 6.20 5.57
C THR A 116 -3.25 6.70 6.81
N ILE A 117 -4.52 6.30 6.98
CA ILE A 117 -5.34 6.71 8.14
C ILE A 117 -4.68 6.32 9.47
N SER A 118 -4.12 5.11 9.55
CA SER A 118 -3.44 4.61 10.76
C SER A 118 -2.14 5.37 11.07
N SER A 119 -1.54 5.99 10.07
CA SER A 119 -0.25 6.68 10.15
C SER A 119 -0.35 8.20 10.24
N LEU A 120 -1.54 8.79 10.04
CA LEU A 120 -1.75 10.24 9.88
C LEU A 120 -1.06 11.10 10.93
N ARG A 121 -1.12 10.70 12.22
CA ARG A 121 -0.56 11.47 13.33
C ARG A 121 0.97 11.51 13.35
N ARG A 122 1.61 10.65 12.56
CA ARG A 122 3.07 10.50 12.51
C ARG A 122 3.68 11.12 11.25
N ILE A 123 2.87 11.44 10.25
CA ILE A 123 3.35 12.03 9.00
C ILE A 123 3.63 13.51 9.21
N LYS A 124 4.90 13.89 9.07
CA LYS A 124 5.37 15.26 9.26
C LYS A 124 4.99 16.14 8.07
N ASN A 125 4.74 17.42 8.32
CA ASN A 125 4.39 18.46 7.33
C ASN A 125 3.26 18.06 6.34
N LEU A 126 2.31 17.23 6.79
CA LEU A 126 1.19 16.75 5.98
C LEU A 126 0.21 17.89 5.65
N LYS A 127 -0.06 18.12 4.37
CA LYS A 127 -0.99 19.16 3.87
C LYS A 127 -2.22 18.60 3.20
N GLY A 128 -2.19 17.35 2.75
CA GLY A 128 -3.35 16.73 2.12
C GLY A 128 -3.26 15.22 2.02
N ILE A 129 -4.43 14.59 2.00
CA ILE A 129 -4.58 13.16 1.80
C ILE A 129 -5.62 12.89 0.71
N PHE A 130 -5.35 11.87 -0.09
CA PHE A 130 -6.23 11.39 -1.15
C PHE A 130 -6.46 9.90 -0.91
N LEU A 131 -7.69 9.53 -0.58
CA LEU A 131 -8.05 8.15 -0.27
C LEU A 131 -9.01 7.62 -1.33
N THR A 132 -8.69 6.47 -1.91
CA THR A 132 -9.52 5.82 -2.92
C THR A 132 -9.76 4.36 -2.56
N GLY A 133 -10.87 3.79 -3.06
CA GLY A 133 -11.18 2.38 -2.81
C GLY A 133 -11.44 2.05 -1.33
N THR A 134 -11.79 3.05 -0.52
CA THR A 134 -12.11 2.85 0.89
C THR A 134 -13.57 2.50 1.08
N PHE A 135 -13.84 1.63 2.03
CA PHE A 135 -15.19 1.40 2.54
C PHE A 135 -15.13 1.29 4.07
N LEU A 136 -16.20 1.70 4.72
CA LEU A 136 -16.36 1.49 6.16
C LEU A 136 -17.34 0.33 6.36
N PRO A 137 -16.86 -0.86 6.76
CA PRO A 137 -17.75 -1.96 7.05
C PRO A 137 -18.64 -1.62 8.27
N SER A 138 -19.90 -2.01 8.23
CA SER A 138 -20.78 -1.88 9.38
C SER A 138 -20.23 -2.66 10.58
N LYS A 139 -20.65 -2.29 11.81
CA LYS A 139 -20.25 -3.01 13.02
C LYS A 139 -20.56 -4.52 12.94
N GLY A 140 -21.70 -4.88 12.34
CA GLY A 140 -22.10 -6.27 12.15
C GLY A 140 -21.19 -7.00 11.16
N GLN A 141 -20.83 -6.36 10.04
CA GLN A 141 -19.88 -6.94 9.07
C GLN A 141 -18.50 -7.14 9.70
N MET A 142 -18.01 -6.18 10.50
CA MET A 142 -16.75 -6.32 11.21
C MET A 142 -16.78 -7.45 12.24
N PHE A 143 -17.88 -7.58 12.98
CA PHE A 143 -18.05 -8.66 13.95
C PHE A 143 -18.05 -10.03 13.28
N PHE A 144 -18.83 -10.19 12.21
CA PHE A 144 -18.89 -11.42 11.44
C PHE A 144 -17.53 -11.79 10.83
N MET A 145 -16.83 -10.81 10.24
CA MET A 145 -15.48 -11.03 9.70
C MET A 145 -14.49 -11.49 10.79
N LYS A 146 -14.54 -10.89 11.98
CA LYS A 146 -13.70 -11.34 13.11
C LYS A 146 -13.99 -12.78 13.52
N ILE A 147 -15.24 -13.18 13.54
CA ILE A 147 -15.62 -14.58 13.83
C ILE A 147 -15.06 -15.50 12.77
N LEU A 148 -15.24 -15.19 11.48
CA LEU A 148 -14.72 -16.02 10.39
C LEU A 148 -13.20 -16.18 10.47
N LEU A 149 -12.47 -15.09 10.69
CA LEU A 149 -11.01 -15.12 10.85
C LEU A 149 -10.57 -15.89 12.10
N TYR A 150 -11.32 -15.80 13.20
CA TYR A 150 -11.05 -16.56 14.41
C TYR A 150 -11.26 -18.06 14.18
N LEU A 151 -12.36 -18.45 13.52
CA LEU A 151 -12.64 -19.83 13.18
C LEU A 151 -11.60 -20.40 12.21
N GLU A 152 -11.22 -19.62 11.20
CA GLU A 152 -10.16 -20.02 10.26
C GLU A 152 -8.84 -20.26 10.98
N LYS A 153 -8.46 -19.35 11.87
CA LYS A 153 -7.24 -19.46 12.68
C LYS A 153 -7.24 -20.70 13.56
N THR A 154 -8.36 -21.01 14.18
CA THR A 154 -8.46 -22.13 15.17
C THR A 154 -8.60 -23.49 14.49
N LEU A 155 -9.34 -23.56 13.37
CA LEU A 155 -9.66 -24.82 12.71
C LEU A 155 -8.65 -25.24 11.63
N PHE A 156 -7.98 -24.27 10.97
CA PHE A 156 -7.18 -24.54 9.78
C PHE A 156 -5.71 -24.17 9.88
N LYS A 157 -5.21 -23.68 11.05
CA LYS A 157 -3.85 -23.15 11.20
C LYS A 157 -3.53 -22.23 10.02
N ILE A 158 -3.66 -20.93 10.16
CA ILE A 158 -3.46 -19.97 9.07
C ILE A 158 -2.10 -20.19 8.45
N ASN A 159 -2.10 -20.71 7.23
CA ASN A 159 -0.98 -20.70 6.29
C ASN A 159 -1.25 -19.64 5.23
N GLU A 160 -0.27 -19.35 4.37
CA GLU A 160 -0.30 -18.42 3.24
C GLU A 160 -1.54 -18.55 2.31
N ASN A 161 -2.33 -19.60 2.46
CA ASN A 161 -3.53 -19.94 1.69
C ASN A 161 -4.85 -19.76 2.47
N SER A 162 -5.04 -18.61 3.14
CA SER A 162 -6.33 -18.31 3.78
C SER A 162 -7.51 -18.49 2.82
N LYS A 163 -8.46 -19.38 3.17
CA LYS A 163 -9.67 -19.59 2.38
C LYS A 163 -10.57 -18.34 2.36
N VAL A 164 -10.60 -17.60 3.47
CA VAL A 164 -11.35 -16.32 3.56
C VAL A 164 -10.79 -15.31 2.57
N HIS A 165 -9.47 -15.26 2.42
CA HIS A 165 -8.79 -14.39 1.46
C HIS A 165 -9.17 -14.77 0.01
N LYS A 166 -9.08 -16.04 -0.35
CA LYS A 166 -9.50 -16.54 -1.68
C LYS A 166 -10.97 -16.23 -1.99
N ILE A 167 -11.87 -16.45 -1.03
CA ILE A 167 -13.31 -16.18 -1.21
C ILE A 167 -13.56 -14.69 -1.47
N ASN A 168 -12.87 -13.80 -0.76
CA ASN A 168 -13.01 -12.36 -0.98
C ASN A 168 -12.54 -11.94 -2.38
N PHE A 169 -11.40 -12.44 -2.86
CA PHE A 169 -10.92 -12.12 -4.21
C PHE A 169 -11.79 -12.74 -5.30
N GLN A 170 -12.24 -13.98 -5.15
CA GLN A 170 -13.18 -14.61 -6.07
C GLN A 170 -14.50 -13.82 -6.15
N ARG A 171 -15.00 -13.32 -5.01
CA ARG A 171 -16.19 -12.47 -4.99
C ARG A 171 -15.95 -11.13 -5.72
N LEU A 172 -14.80 -10.50 -5.56
CA LEU A 172 -14.48 -9.28 -6.31
C LEU A 172 -14.39 -9.57 -7.82
N ASN A 173 -13.80 -10.69 -8.18
CA ASN A 173 -13.65 -11.09 -9.58
C ASN A 173 -14.98 -11.53 -10.22
N SER A 174 -15.95 -12.00 -9.42
CA SER A 174 -17.28 -12.44 -9.92
C SER A 174 -18.15 -11.29 -10.47
N PHE A 175 -17.78 -10.03 -10.22
CA PHE A 175 -18.42 -8.86 -10.85
C PHE A 175 -18.05 -8.72 -12.33
N PHE A 176 -17.04 -9.45 -12.81
CA PHE A 176 -16.60 -9.43 -14.20
C PHE A 176 -17.15 -10.63 -14.95
N LYS A 177 -17.81 -10.39 -16.09
CA LYS A 177 -18.23 -11.45 -16.99
C LYS A 177 -16.99 -12.03 -17.69
N ASN A 178 -16.74 -13.32 -17.51
CA ASN A 178 -15.59 -14.04 -18.09
C ASN A 178 -14.24 -13.41 -17.68
N PRO A 179 -13.87 -13.48 -16.41
CA PRO A 179 -12.57 -12.98 -15.98
C PRO A 179 -11.44 -13.76 -16.66
N ARG A 180 -10.41 -13.05 -17.12
CA ARG A 180 -9.24 -13.61 -17.80
C ARG A 180 -8.21 -14.12 -16.81
N THR A 181 -8.18 -13.48 -15.62
CA THR A 181 -7.27 -13.77 -14.52
C THR A 181 -8.05 -13.75 -13.19
N ASP A 182 -7.42 -14.16 -12.11
CA ASP A 182 -7.98 -14.06 -10.74
C ASP A 182 -8.00 -12.61 -10.22
N PHE A 183 -7.42 -11.66 -10.96
CA PHE A 183 -7.20 -10.28 -10.55
C PHE A 183 -7.81 -9.22 -11.48
N ASP A 184 -8.68 -9.60 -12.41
CA ASP A 184 -9.31 -8.67 -13.36
C ASP A 184 -10.06 -7.51 -12.68
N TRP A 185 -10.43 -7.68 -11.41
CA TRP A 185 -11.03 -6.64 -10.60
C TRP A 185 -10.06 -5.48 -10.27
N LEU A 186 -8.74 -5.66 -10.46
CA LEU A 186 -7.74 -4.63 -10.24
C LEU A 186 -7.66 -3.63 -11.40
N ALA A 187 -7.80 -4.08 -12.63
CA ALA A 187 -7.73 -3.23 -13.81
C ALA A 187 -8.41 -3.87 -15.02
N LYS A 188 -8.88 -3.02 -15.95
CA LYS A 188 -9.42 -3.46 -17.24
C LYS A 188 -8.32 -3.82 -18.24
N ASP A 189 -7.17 -3.16 -18.13
CA ASP A 189 -6.01 -3.40 -18.99
C ASP A 189 -5.26 -4.64 -18.51
N ILE A 190 -5.11 -5.64 -19.40
CA ILE A 190 -4.42 -6.88 -19.11
C ILE A 190 -2.95 -6.67 -18.74
N ASN A 191 -2.28 -5.70 -19.35
CA ASN A 191 -0.88 -5.40 -19.07
C ASN A 191 -0.64 -4.80 -17.65
N VAL A 192 -1.70 -4.51 -16.92
CA VAL A 192 -1.65 -3.99 -15.55
C VAL A 192 -2.00 -5.05 -14.51
N VAL A 193 -2.53 -6.20 -14.95
CA VAL A 193 -3.04 -7.27 -14.07
C VAL A 193 -2.00 -8.39 -13.88
N ASP A 194 -1.03 -8.51 -14.78
CA ASP A 194 0.03 -9.53 -14.75
C ASP A 194 1.17 -9.16 -13.78
#